data_b3ac3f4e5ab17ee59980259e051bf441
#
_entry.id   b3ac3f4e5ab17ee59980259e051bf441
#
_cell.length_a   1.000
_cell.length_b   1.000
_cell.length_c   1.000
_cell.angle_alpha   90.00
_cell.angle_beta   90.00
_cell.angle_gamma   90.00
#
_symmetry.space_group_name_H-M   'P 1'
#
loop_
_entity.id
_entity.type
_entity.pdbx_description
1 polymer ?
#
loop_
_entity_poly.entity_id
_entity_poly.type
_entity_poly.pdbx_seq_one_letter_code
_entity_poly.pdbx_strand_id
1 'polypeptide(L)'
;MRVITAPEHYEPSDKDITVFLAGGITNCPNWQKQVIDTLSNDKYYYEDNLDSLVLFNPRRENFPIWDKTAAREQIQWEYNMIEKCDIFSMYFPSSDSDQPICMYELGRNILRMQMKFPSDWGERIVIGVEDGYKRIQDVLIQTELATNGCIWVNDQTLKDECLRYHIHYIYVAFKKRLILGR
;
A
#
# COMPACT_ATOMS: atom_id res chain seq x y z
N MET A 1 -9.39 -0.49 -14.08
CA MET A 1 -8.62 0.06 -12.93
C MET A 1 -8.55 1.57 -12.99
N ARG A 2 -8.65 2.26 -11.85
CA ARG A 2 -8.44 3.73 -11.73
C ARG A 2 -7.28 4.01 -10.77
N VAL A 3 -6.54 5.08 -11.03
CA VAL A 3 -5.48 5.57 -10.13
C VAL A 3 -5.85 6.98 -9.70
N ILE A 4 -5.87 7.22 -8.40
CA ILE A 4 -6.13 8.53 -7.81
C ILE A 4 -4.83 8.97 -7.14
N THR A 5 -4.19 9.97 -7.72
CA THR A 5 -2.89 10.47 -7.23
C THR A 5 -3.09 11.72 -6.38
N ALA A 6 -2.35 11.81 -5.28
CA ALA A 6 -2.40 13.00 -4.42
C ALA A 6 -2.12 14.30 -5.21
N PRO A 7 -2.89 15.36 -5.01
CA PRO A 7 -4.01 15.56 -4.09
C PRO A 7 -5.40 15.41 -4.76
N GLU A 8 -5.53 14.58 -5.80
CA GLU A 8 -6.79 14.40 -6.54
C GLU A 8 -7.95 14.02 -5.63
N HIS A 9 -9.13 14.56 -5.92
CA HIS A 9 -10.33 14.19 -5.19
C HIS A 9 -10.84 12.81 -5.62
N TYR A 10 -11.29 12.02 -4.64
CA TYR A 10 -11.89 10.72 -4.89
C TYR A 10 -13.37 10.70 -4.49
N GLU A 11 -14.21 10.42 -5.48
CA GLU A 11 -15.63 10.15 -5.26
C GLU A 11 -15.86 8.64 -5.16
N PRO A 12 -16.33 8.14 -4.00
CA PRO A 12 -16.59 6.72 -3.79
C PRO A 12 -17.69 6.19 -4.69
N SER A 13 -17.53 4.94 -5.13
CA SER A 13 -18.58 4.15 -5.78
C SER A 13 -18.76 2.83 -5.03
N ASP A 14 -19.98 2.33 -4.97
CA ASP A 14 -20.30 1.05 -4.32
C ASP A 14 -19.61 -0.16 -4.99
N LYS A 15 -19.12 0.01 -6.20
CA LYS A 15 -18.38 -1.03 -6.94
C LYS A 15 -16.87 -0.99 -6.70
N ASP A 16 -16.36 0.10 -6.10
CA ASP A 16 -14.92 0.29 -5.94
C ASP A 16 -14.37 -0.58 -4.83
N ILE A 17 -13.23 -1.20 -5.08
CA ILE A 17 -12.36 -1.83 -4.09
C ILE A 17 -11.08 -1.02 -4.08
N THR A 18 -10.81 -0.38 -2.97
CA THR A 18 -9.77 0.64 -2.86
C THR A 18 -8.53 0.11 -2.17
N VAL A 19 -7.36 0.39 -2.75
CA VAL A 19 -6.05 0.02 -2.20
C VAL A 19 -5.22 1.28 -1.99
N PHE A 20 -4.70 1.49 -0.80
CA PHE A 20 -3.75 2.56 -0.53
C PHE A 20 -2.31 2.05 -0.64
N LEU A 21 -1.49 2.68 -1.49
CA LEU A 21 -0.10 2.32 -1.75
C LEU A 21 0.86 3.06 -0.79
N ALA A 22 0.82 2.70 0.49
CA ALA A 22 1.71 3.25 1.52
C ALA A 22 3.13 2.71 1.41
N GLY A 23 4.11 3.53 1.75
CA GLY A 23 5.53 3.12 1.78
C GLY A 23 6.49 4.23 1.41
N GLY A 24 7.77 3.90 1.32
CA GLY A 24 8.83 4.88 1.09
C GLY A 24 8.67 5.69 -0.19
N ILE A 25 8.75 7.02 -0.08
CA ILE A 25 8.68 7.96 -1.20
C ILE A 25 10.00 8.73 -1.32
N THR A 26 10.35 9.50 -0.32
CA THR A 26 11.56 10.35 -0.34
C THR A 26 12.82 9.49 -0.33
N ASN A 27 13.69 9.71 -1.31
CA ASN A 27 14.92 8.94 -1.54
C ASN A 27 14.69 7.44 -1.72
N CYS A 28 13.50 7.05 -2.19
CA CYS A 28 13.14 5.67 -2.50
C CYS A 28 12.85 5.50 -3.98
N PRO A 29 13.07 4.30 -4.55
CA PRO A 29 12.61 3.95 -5.89
C PRO A 29 11.12 4.24 -6.07
N ASN A 30 10.68 4.54 -7.29
CA ASN A 30 9.25 4.73 -7.57
C ASN A 30 8.55 3.37 -7.75
N TRP A 31 8.43 2.65 -6.64
CA TRP A 31 7.77 1.35 -6.61
C TRP A 31 6.25 1.44 -6.86
N GLN A 32 5.61 2.55 -6.46
CA GLN A 32 4.20 2.80 -6.73
C GLN A 32 3.91 2.78 -8.23
N LYS A 33 4.78 3.44 -9.03
CA LYS A 33 4.66 3.41 -10.49
C LYS A 33 4.81 1.98 -11.03
N GLN A 34 5.72 1.20 -10.49
CA GLN A 34 5.90 -0.20 -10.92
C GLN A 34 4.65 -1.04 -10.61
N VAL A 35 4.00 -0.85 -9.44
CA VAL A 35 2.71 -1.49 -9.12
C VAL A 35 1.66 -1.13 -10.16
N ILE A 36 1.49 0.17 -10.45
CA ILE A 36 0.50 0.68 -11.39
C ILE A 36 0.75 0.12 -12.80
N ASP A 37 2.00 0.22 -13.28
CA ASP A 37 2.38 -0.23 -14.62
C ASP A 37 2.18 -1.74 -14.77
N THR A 38 2.56 -2.54 -13.77
CA THR A 38 2.42 -4.00 -13.80
C THR A 38 0.95 -4.41 -13.84
N LEU A 39 0.12 -3.87 -12.94
CA LEU A 39 -1.31 -4.19 -12.92
C LEU A 39 -2.05 -3.73 -14.20
N SER A 40 -1.53 -2.68 -14.86
CA SER A 40 -2.13 -2.15 -16.09
C SER A 40 -1.73 -2.91 -17.35
N ASN A 41 -0.51 -3.47 -17.42
CA ASN A 41 0.10 -3.92 -18.66
C ASN A 41 0.53 -5.37 -18.66
N ASP A 42 0.71 -6.01 -17.51
CA ASP A 42 1.07 -7.42 -17.45
C ASP A 42 -0.15 -8.27 -17.79
N LYS A 43 0.02 -9.15 -18.80
CA LYS A 43 -1.02 -10.02 -19.31
C LYS A 43 -1.72 -10.83 -18.23
N TYR A 44 -0.99 -11.28 -17.21
CA TYR A 44 -1.51 -12.05 -16.10
C TYR A 44 -2.61 -11.31 -15.31
N TYR A 45 -2.48 -9.97 -15.18
CA TYR A 45 -3.43 -9.15 -14.42
C TYR A 45 -4.49 -8.49 -15.31
N TYR A 46 -4.12 -8.03 -16.51
CA TYR A 46 -5.01 -7.23 -17.33
C TYR A 46 -6.10 -8.08 -18.02
N GLU A 47 -5.89 -9.40 -18.21
CA GLU A 47 -6.94 -10.29 -18.70
C GLU A 47 -8.11 -10.45 -17.72
N ASP A 48 -7.90 -10.14 -16.44
CA ASP A 48 -8.96 -10.00 -15.46
C ASP A 48 -9.57 -8.60 -15.49
N ASN A 49 -10.88 -8.55 -15.21
CA ASN A 49 -11.57 -7.29 -15.10
C ASN A 49 -11.14 -6.54 -13.82
N LEU A 50 -10.29 -5.51 -13.97
CA LEU A 50 -9.84 -4.62 -12.89
C LEU A 50 -10.67 -3.33 -12.78
N ASP A 51 -11.84 -3.24 -13.41
CA ASP A 51 -12.64 -1.98 -13.44
C ASP A 51 -13.02 -1.47 -12.05
N SER A 52 -13.23 -2.37 -11.10
CA SER A 52 -13.52 -2.06 -9.71
C SER A 52 -12.30 -1.68 -8.87
N LEU A 53 -11.07 -1.91 -9.36
CA LEU A 53 -9.86 -1.61 -8.61
C LEU A 53 -9.53 -0.12 -8.66
N VAL A 54 -9.38 0.49 -7.48
CA VAL A 54 -8.94 1.89 -7.33
C VAL A 54 -7.66 1.92 -6.49
N LEU A 55 -6.58 2.44 -7.06
CA LEU A 55 -5.31 2.62 -6.37
C LEU A 55 -5.17 4.06 -5.90
N PHE A 56 -4.97 4.26 -4.60
CA PHE A 56 -4.59 5.55 -4.03
C PHE A 56 -3.07 5.66 -4.01
N ASN A 57 -2.54 6.54 -4.85
CA ASN A 57 -1.12 6.77 -5.00
C ASN A 57 -0.70 8.06 -4.29
N PRO A 58 0.02 7.98 -3.15
CA PRO A 58 0.46 9.18 -2.44
C PRO A 58 1.64 9.90 -3.12
N ARG A 59 2.32 9.25 -4.06
CA ARG A 59 3.52 9.81 -4.70
C ARG A 59 3.15 10.80 -5.81
N ARG A 60 3.43 12.09 -5.56
CA ARG A 60 3.33 13.16 -6.56
C ARG A 60 4.63 13.22 -7.36
N GLU A 61 4.54 13.36 -8.68
CA GLU A 61 5.75 13.55 -9.53
C GLU A 61 6.49 14.86 -9.20
N ASN A 62 5.73 15.92 -8.98
CA ASN A 62 6.26 17.26 -8.70
C ASN A 62 5.71 17.77 -7.35
N PHE A 63 6.27 17.28 -6.25
CA PHE A 63 5.90 17.78 -4.94
C PHE A 63 6.48 19.19 -4.72
N PRO A 64 5.65 20.21 -4.44
CA PRO A 64 6.10 21.59 -4.31
C PRO A 64 6.75 21.83 -2.92
N ILE A 65 8.00 21.40 -2.76
CA ILE A 65 8.73 21.44 -1.47
C ILE A 65 8.90 22.87 -0.90
N TRP A 66 8.75 23.90 -1.74
CA TRP A 66 8.79 25.31 -1.35
C TRP A 66 7.47 25.83 -0.74
N ASP A 67 6.37 25.11 -0.98
CA ASP A 67 5.06 25.49 -0.48
C ASP A 67 4.79 24.82 0.88
N LYS A 68 4.78 25.63 1.93
CA LYS A 68 4.54 25.16 3.30
C LYS A 68 3.13 24.55 3.49
N THR A 69 2.17 24.89 2.62
CA THR A 69 0.82 24.36 2.69
C THR A 69 0.71 22.98 2.05
N ALA A 70 1.58 22.69 1.09
CA ALA A 70 1.58 21.42 0.35
C ALA A 70 1.81 20.20 1.25
N ALA A 71 2.64 20.33 2.27
CA ALA A 71 2.87 19.24 3.23
C ALA A 71 1.59 18.90 4.01
N ARG A 72 0.83 19.92 4.44
CA ARG A 72 -0.45 19.70 5.14
C ARG A 72 -1.49 19.11 4.22
N GLU A 73 -1.60 19.61 2.98
CA GLU A 73 -2.49 19.06 1.95
C GLU A 73 -2.21 17.58 1.70
N GLN A 74 -0.93 17.23 1.50
CA GLN A 74 -0.48 15.87 1.27
C GLN A 74 -0.84 14.94 2.44
N ILE A 75 -0.45 15.31 3.66
CA ILE A 75 -0.71 14.52 4.87
C ILE A 75 -2.21 14.35 5.10
N GLN A 76 -3.01 15.40 4.87
CA GLN A 76 -4.47 15.32 5.02
C GLN A 76 -5.09 14.42 3.95
N TRP A 77 -4.60 14.48 2.71
CA TRP A 77 -5.07 13.61 1.64
C TRP A 77 -4.74 12.15 1.95
N GLU A 78 -3.49 11.84 2.32
CA GLU A 78 -3.07 10.50 2.72
C GLU A 78 -3.94 9.95 3.86
N TYR A 79 -4.12 10.75 4.91
CA TYR A 79 -4.99 10.38 6.03
C TYR A 79 -6.41 10.02 5.55
N ASN A 80 -7.02 10.87 4.71
CA ASN A 80 -8.37 10.67 4.22
C ASN A 80 -8.50 9.43 3.31
N MET A 81 -7.51 9.17 2.46
CA MET A 81 -7.52 8.01 1.57
C MET A 81 -7.24 6.70 2.33
N ILE A 82 -6.38 6.73 3.34
CA ILE A 82 -6.16 5.60 4.23
C ILE A 82 -7.46 5.25 4.99
N GLU A 83 -8.21 6.25 5.49
CA GLU A 83 -9.50 6.00 6.15
C GLU A 83 -10.55 5.37 5.21
N LYS A 84 -10.50 5.70 3.93
CA LYS A 84 -11.42 5.17 2.93
C LYS A 84 -11.01 3.79 2.40
N CYS A 85 -9.73 3.42 2.43
CA CYS A 85 -9.27 2.22 1.75
C CYS A 85 -9.84 0.92 2.34
N ASP A 86 -10.08 -0.04 1.46
CA ASP A 86 -10.50 -1.41 1.78
C ASP A 86 -9.30 -2.32 2.03
N ILE A 87 -8.16 -2.02 1.38
CA ILE A 87 -6.90 -2.75 1.49
C ILE A 87 -5.79 -1.74 1.76
N PHE A 88 -5.02 -2.00 2.79
CA PHE A 88 -3.83 -1.22 3.14
C PHE A 88 -2.59 -1.97 2.69
N SER A 89 -1.89 -1.43 1.70
CA SER A 89 -0.62 -1.95 1.21
C SER A 89 0.52 -1.10 1.74
N MET A 90 1.53 -1.71 2.38
CA MET A 90 2.72 -1.05 2.88
C MET A 90 3.97 -1.71 2.29
N TYR A 91 4.81 -0.92 1.62
CA TYR A 91 6.04 -1.41 1.03
C TYR A 91 7.26 -0.62 1.50
N PHE A 92 8.27 -1.34 1.98
CA PHE A 92 9.54 -0.79 2.44
C PHE A 92 10.64 -1.11 1.41
N PRO A 93 10.86 -0.23 0.42
CA PRO A 93 11.95 -0.43 -0.52
C PRO A 93 13.31 -0.26 0.16
N SER A 94 14.30 -1.01 -0.29
CA SER A 94 15.69 -0.80 0.09
C SER A 94 16.17 0.56 -0.44
N SER A 95 16.62 1.42 0.47
CA SER A 95 17.07 2.78 0.17
C SER A 95 17.90 3.35 1.33
N ASP A 96 18.44 4.54 1.14
CA ASP A 96 19.13 5.28 2.22
C ASP A 96 18.17 5.86 3.27
N SER A 97 16.88 5.89 3.00
CA SER A 97 15.86 6.40 3.91
C SER A 97 15.50 5.38 4.99
N ASP A 98 15.41 5.80 6.25
CA ASP A 98 14.91 4.99 7.36
C ASP A 98 13.37 4.88 7.41
N GLN A 99 12.67 5.63 6.58
CA GLN A 99 11.21 5.60 6.40
C GLN A 99 10.41 5.63 7.74
N PRO A 100 10.70 6.54 8.68
CA PRO A 100 10.10 6.51 10.02
C PRO A 100 8.58 6.73 10.00
N ILE A 101 8.07 7.50 9.04
CA ILE A 101 6.63 7.74 8.89
C ILE A 101 5.92 6.46 8.46
N CYS A 102 6.53 5.65 7.59
CA CYS A 102 5.99 4.35 7.19
C CYS A 102 5.84 3.39 8.39
N MET A 103 6.81 3.39 9.32
CA MET A 103 6.74 2.59 10.55
C MET A 103 5.58 3.05 11.45
N TYR A 104 5.42 4.38 11.62
CA TYR A 104 4.29 4.95 12.36
C TYR A 104 2.94 4.59 11.72
N GLU A 105 2.84 4.74 10.41
CA GLU A 105 1.61 4.42 9.67
C GLU A 105 1.29 2.92 9.71
N LEU A 106 2.28 2.04 9.60
CA LEU A 106 2.09 0.61 9.69
C LEU A 106 1.43 0.22 11.02
N GLY A 107 2.02 0.64 12.14
CA GLY A 107 1.48 0.32 13.47
C GLY A 107 0.06 0.86 13.66
N ARG A 108 -0.20 2.12 13.27
CA ARG A 108 -1.53 2.73 13.33
C ARG A 108 -2.56 1.98 12.49
N ASN A 109 -2.19 1.60 11.27
CA ASN A 109 -3.13 1.03 10.32
C ASN A 109 -3.40 -0.46 10.54
N ILE A 110 -2.50 -1.22 11.16
CA ILE A 110 -2.81 -2.56 11.65
C ILE A 110 -4.01 -2.50 12.61
N LEU A 111 -3.93 -1.66 13.64
CA LEU A 111 -5.03 -1.50 14.60
C LEU A 111 -6.31 -0.98 13.94
N ARG A 112 -6.20 -0.01 13.04
CA ARG A 112 -7.34 0.54 12.33
C ARG A 112 -8.06 -0.51 11.48
N MET A 113 -7.32 -1.36 10.76
CA MET A 113 -7.92 -2.44 9.97
C MET A 113 -8.62 -3.47 10.85
N GLN A 114 -8.02 -3.83 12.00
CA GLN A 114 -8.66 -4.71 12.99
C GLN A 114 -10.00 -4.15 13.48
N MET A 115 -10.06 -2.85 13.73
CA MET A 115 -11.31 -2.20 14.20
C MET A 115 -12.33 -2.05 13.08
N LYS A 116 -11.92 -1.72 11.87
CA LYS A 116 -12.81 -1.47 10.72
C LYS A 116 -13.36 -2.77 10.12
N PHE A 117 -12.57 -3.85 10.11
CA PHE A 117 -12.88 -5.12 9.47
C PHE A 117 -12.57 -6.31 10.39
N PRO A 118 -13.24 -6.44 11.54
CA PRO A 118 -12.84 -7.38 12.59
C PRO A 118 -12.82 -8.86 12.15
N SER A 119 -13.58 -9.23 11.13
CA SER A 119 -13.66 -10.61 10.64
C SER A 119 -12.57 -11.00 9.63
N ASP A 120 -11.99 -10.03 8.92
CA ASP A 120 -11.12 -10.30 7.76
C ASP A 120 -9.96 -9.30 7.57
N TRP A 121 -9.66 -8.52 8.63
CA TRP A 121 -8.63 -7.48 8.59
C TRP A 121 -7.25 -7.97 8.13
N GLY A 122 -6.84 -9.18 8.50
CA GLY A 122 -5.55 -9.75 8.12
C GLY A 122 -5.43 -9.98 6.61
N GLU A 123 -6.55 -10.16 5.92
CA GLU A 123 -6.60 -10.32 4.46
C GLU A 123 -6.64 -8.99 3.70
N ARG A 124 -6.72 -7.89 4.45
CA ARG A 124 -6.79 -6.53 3.92
C ARG A 124 -5.50 -5.75 4.13
N ILE A 125 -4.49 -6.39 4.66
CA ILE A 125 -3.17 -5.80 4.89
C ILE A 125 -2.15 -6.58 4.07
N VAL A 126 -1.41 -5.87 3.21
CA VAL A 126 -0.33 -6.43 2.40
C VAL A 126 0.96 -5.70 2.75
N ILE A 127 1.96 -6.42 3.29
CA ILE A 127 3.22 -5.84 3.70
C ILE A 127 4.35 -6.48 2.90
N GLY A 128 5.23 -5.65 2.32
CA GLY A 128 6.46 -6.08 1.67
C GLY A 128 7.65 -5.29 2.19
N VAL A 129 8.77 -5.97 2.38
CA VAL A 129 10.03 -5.35 2.80
C VAL A 129 11.19 -5.93 2.00
N GLU A 130 11.91 -5.08 1.27
CA GLU A 130 13.06 -5.51 0.47
C GLU A 130 14.25 -5.89 1.36
N ASP A 131 14.97 -6.93 0.94
CA ASP A 131 16.30 -7.19 1.47
C ASP A 131 17.19 -5.95 1.32
N GLY A 132 17.94 -5.63 2.39
CA GLY A 132 18.73 -4.40 2.47
C GLY A 132 17.96 -3.19 3.03
N TYR A 133 16.66 -3.27 3.32
CA TYR A 133 16.02 -2.25 4.15
C TYR A 133 16.59 -2.29 5.57
N LYS A 134 17.13 -1.17 6.04
CA LYS A 134 17.93 -1.09 7.27
C LYS A 134 17.19 -1.59 8.53
N ARG A 135 15.85 -1.50 8.55
CA ARG A 135 15.02 -1.86 9.69
C ARG A 135 14.10 -3.05 9.40
N ILE A 136 14.56 -3.96 8.54
CA ILE A 136 13.79 -5.15 8.16
C ILE A 136 13.35 -5.97 9.37
N GLN A 137 14.22 -6.17 10.38
CA GLN A 137 13.89 -6.91 11.59
C GLN A 137 12.80 -6.23 12.43
N ASP A 138 12.78 -4.88 12.47
CA ASP A 138 11.71 -4.15 13.13
C ASP A 138 10.36 -4.41 12.44
N VAL A 139 10.32 -4.38 11.10
CA VAL A 139 9.07 -4.64 10.34
C VAL A 139 8.58 -6.06 10.62
N LEU A 140 9.47 -7.06 10.50
CA LEU A 140 9.11 -8.47 10.67
C LEU A 140 8.61 -8.76 12.09
N ILE A 141 9.43 -8.47 13.09
CA ILE A 141 9.16 -8.84 14.48
C ILE A 141 8.00 -8.03 15.06
N GLN A 142 7.96 -6.70 14.84
CA GLN A 142 6.86 -5.88 15.36
C GLN A 142 5.53 -6.24 14.72
N THR A 143 5.51 -6.58 13.43
CA THR A 143 4.28 -7.02 12.76
C THR A 143 3.82 -8.38 13.31
N GLU A 144 4.72 -9.33 13.46
CA GLU A 144 4.43 -10.64 14.06
C GLU A 144 3.80 -10.49 15.46
N LEU A 145 4.45 -9.71 16.33
CA LEU A 145 3.98 -9.48 17.70
C LEU A 145 2.64 -8.72 17.74
N ALA A 146 2.48 -7.67 16.93
CA ALA A 146 1.25 -6.87 16.88
C ALA A 146 0.05 -7.65 16.34
N THR A 147 0.28 -8.69 15.57
CA THR A 147 -0.76 -9.45 14.85
C THR A 147 -0.90 -10.89 15.33
N ASN A 148 -0.12 -11.32 16.34
CA ASN A 148 0.02 -12.72 16.75
C ASN A 148 0.29 -13.66 15.56
N GLY A 149 1.12 -13.22 14.61
CA GLY A 149 1.46 -13.98 13.42
C GLY A 149 0.35 -14.08 12.35
N CYS A 150 -0.74 -13.35 12.50
CA CYS A 150 -1.84 -13.38 11.51
C CYS A 150 -1.52 -12.74 10.17
N ILE A 151 -0.53 -11.83 10.13
CA ILE A 151 -0.08 -11.20 8.89
C ILE A 151 1.31 -11.74 8.54
N TRP A 152 1.42 -12.23 7.32
CA TRP A 152 2.71 -12.58 6.75
C TRP A 152 3.31 -11.34 6.07
N VAL A 153 4.58 -11.07 6.36
CA VAL A 153 5.36 -10.02 5.70
C VAL A 153 6.17 -10.64 4.58
N ASN A 154 6.01 -10.14 3.37
CA ASN A 154 6.81 -10.57 2.23
C ASN A 154 8.22 -9.97 2.33
N ASP A 155 9.21 -10.81 2.65
CA ASP A 155 10.63 -10.48 2.83
C ASP A 155 11.55 -11.22 1.85
N GLN A 156 11.07 -11.48 0.63
CA GLN A 156 11.84 -12.22 -0.37
C GLN A 156 13.23 -11.61 -0.56
N THR A 157 14.24 -12.46 -0.54
CA THR A 157 15.66 -12.07 -0.58
C THR A 157 16.11 -11.48 -1.91
N LEU A 158 15.40 -11.77 -3.01
CA LEU A 158 15.69 -11.17 -4.30
C LEU A 158 14.84 -9.91 -4.49
N LYS A 159 15.50 -8.77 -4.63
CA LYS A 159 14.89 -7.44 -4.67
C LYS A 159 13.73 -7.33 -5.67
N ASP A 160 13.92 -7.78 -6.90
CA ASP A 160 12.91 -7.70 -7.95
C ASP A 160 11.73 -8.67 -7.70
N GLU A 161 11.97 -9.76 -6.99
CA GLU A 161 10.94 -10.71 -6.61
C GLU A 161 10.08 -10.17 -5.46
N CYS A 162 10.67 -9.47 -4.50
CA CYS A 162 9.91 -8.90 -3.38
C CYS A 162 8.78 -8.00 -3.87
N LEU A 163 9.07 -7.04 -4.75
CA LEU A 163 8.04 -6.17 -5.32
C LEU A 163 7.03 -6.94 -6.17
N ARG A 164 7.49 -7.91 -6.96
CA ARG A 164 6.61 -8.75 -7.78
C ARG A 164 5.60 -9.53 -6.93
N TYR A 165 6.06 -10.15 -5.85
CA TYR A 165 5.15 -10.84 -4.92
C TYR A 165 4.24 -9.85 -4.19
N HIS A 166 4.72 -8.68 -3.82
CA HIS A 166 3.90 -7.65 -3.21
C HIS A 166 2.75 -7.23 -4.12
N ILE A 167 3.01 -7.01 -5.41
CA ILE A 167 1.98 -6.73 -6.44
C ILE A 167 0.98 -7.88 -6.52
N HIS A 168 1.48 -9.11 -6.54
CA HIS A 168 0.62 -10.29 -6.58
C HIS A 168 -0.30 -10.38 -5.35
N TYR A 169 0.19 -10.10 -4.15
CA TYR A 169 -0.64 -10.11 -2.94
C TYR A 169 -1.67 -8.97 -2.91
N ILE A 170 -1.35 -7.79 -3.45
CA ILE A 170 -2.34 -6.72 -3.66
C ILE A 170 -3.48 -7.24 -4.56
N TYR A 171 -3.12 -7.87 -5.67
CA TYR A 171 -4.09 -8.44 -6.61
C TYR A 171 -4.93 -9.56 -5.96
N VAL A 172 -4.33 -10.47 -5.22
CA VAL A 172 -5.05 -11.55 -4.49
C VAL A 172 -6.03 -10.97 -3.48
N ALA A 173 -5.60 -9.98 -2.69
CA ALA A 173 -6.47 -9.30 -1.73
C ALA A 173 -7.66 -8.60 -2.43
N PHE A 174 -7.41 -7.93 -3.56
CA PHE A 174 -8.45 -7.35 -4.40
C PHE A 174 -9.44 -8.41 -4.93
N LYS A 175 -8.95 -9.50 -5.53
CA LYS A 175 -9.81 -10.57 -6.07
C LYS A 175 -10.68 -11.19 -4.99
N LYS A 176 -10.12 -11.38 -3.80
CA LYS A 176 -10.87 -11.90 -2.67
C LYS A 176 -12.04 -11.00 -2.30
N ARG A 177 -11.84 -9.65 -2.27
CA ARG A 177 -12.92 -8.68 -2.03
C ARG A 177 -13.96 -8.65 -3.15
N LEU A 178 -13.52 -8.83 -4.39
CA LEU A 178 -14.42 -8.89 -5.54
C LEU A 178 -15.38 -10.10 -5.44
N ILE A 179 -14.90 -11.24 -4.95
CA ILE A 179 -15.67 -12.49 -4.85
C ILE A 179 -16.58 -12.48 -3.60
N LEU A 180 -16.07 -12.06 -2.46
CA LEU A 180 -16.78 -12.14 -1.17
C LEU A 180 -17.71 -10.96 -0.88
N GLY A 181 -17.65 -9.93 -1.71
CA GLY A 181 -18.20 -8.63 -1.39
C GLY A 181 -17.26 -7.82 -0.48
N ARG A 182 -17.55 -6.54 -0.29
CA ARG A 182 -16.70 -5.64 0.52
C ARG A 182 -16.65 -6.03 1.99
#